data_24d48653e4e4aacc3a90a60b26a62cad
#
_entry.id   24d48653e4e4aacc3a90a60b26a62cad
#
_cell.length_a   1.000
_cell.length_b   1.000
_cell.length_c   1.000
_cell.angle_alpha   90.00
_cell.angle_beta   90.00
_cell.angle_gamma   90.00
#
_symmetry.space_group_name_H-M   'P 1'
#
loop_
_entity.id
_entity.type
_entity.pdbx_description
1 polymer ?
#
loop_
_entity_poly.entity_id
_entity_poly.type
_entity_poly.pdbx_seq_one_letter_code
_entity_poly.pdbx_strand_id
1 'polypeptide(L)'
;MNLSNVLFSFKTTLILLALLAIGAGYATFIENDFGTSTARVLVYNNLWYETILVLTTINLTGIIFKYKMWKNKARFIFHSSFVIILIGAGITRYAGYEGIMQIPEGETENRMLSLEPYLQVTIKDGDQVYYQEYQKEFTTLFKNMNNFSYEIPFGDKKLNLSYKDFLFAKKESSKMGLLTVEATINGKSQDIKLPGLRSQKGLERELIFDNVSVKLEYGSKIVELPFSIKLNDFQLDRYPGSMSPSSYASEVTVLKEDGKTYDYRIFMNRTMHEGNFLFFQSSYFPDETGTVLSVNNDPGKWPTYLGYFLLTLGLIMNFFDKKSRFWKLTKFVSSRNLASIAIACIFLFSTNSLFANEEAANSSNINELAQTNQILEYLNKFKNESTYTAENFAKLVTQSSGGRMKPLSSLNMEIIQKLSGKATLFEMNADQLVLGMITRPDIWSDLKVIKIKTPKLK
;
A
#
# COMPACT_ATOMS: atom_id res chain seq x y z
N MET A 1 -41.81 1.04 10.81
CA MET A 1 -40.65 0.21 11.22
C MET A 1 -39.65 1.15 11.89
N ASN A 2 -39.35 0.94 13.19
CA ASN A 2 -38.45 1.86 13.92
C ASN A 2 -37.04 1.82 13.30
N LEU A 3 -36.53 2.96 12.87
CA LEU A 3 -35.20 3.14 12.28
C LEU A 3 -34.09 2.46 13.11
N SER A 4 -34.16 2.56 14.43
CA SER A 4 -33.24 1.91 15.37
C SER A 4 -33.23 0.37 15.26
N ASN A 5 -34.35 -0.24 14.91
CA ASN A 5 -34.45 -1.69 14.75
C ASN A 5 -33.76 -2.18 13.47
N VAL A 6 -33.76 -1.38 12.42
CA VAL A 6 -33.05 -1.65 11.18
C VAL A 6 -31.57 -1.38 11.38
N LEU A 7 -31.24 -0.18 11.84
CA LEU A 7 -29.85 0.26 11.98
C LEU A 7 -29.05 -0.66 12.94
N PHE A 8 -29.63 -1.05 14.09
CA PHE A 8 -28.95 -1.91 15.08
C PHE A 8 -29.35 -3.38 14.92
N SER A 9 -29.13 -3.94 13.74
CA SER A 9 -29.41 -5.34 13.43
C SER A 9 -28.17 -6.04 12.87
N PHE A 10 -28.03 -7.33 13.12
CA PHE A 10 -26.96 -8.16 12.54
C PHE A 10 -27.04 -8.23 11.00
N LYS A 11 -28.23 -8.08 10.40
CA LYS A 11 -28.38 -8.01 8.94
C LYS A 11 -27.68 -6.79 8.39
N THR A 12 -27.90 -5.63 9.03
CA THR A 12 -27.24 -4.37 8.65
C THR A 12 -25.71 -4.47 8.84
N THR A 13 -25.23 -5.10 9.92
CA THR A 13 -23.79 -5.36 10.11
C THR A 13 -23.21 -6.14 8.94
N LEU A 14 -23.86 -7.23 8.53
CA LEU A 14 -23.36 -8.06 7.41
C LEU A 14 -23.34 -7.28 6.09
N ILE A 15 -24.35 -6.46 5.84
CA ILE A 15 -24.39 -5.61 4.63
C ILE A 15 -23.24 -4.59 4.67
N LEU A 16 -23.03 -3.89 5.80
CA LEU A 16 -21.96 -2.90 5.94
C LEU A 16 -20.58 -3.55 5.80
N LEU A 17 -20.36 -4.71 6.43
CA LEU A 17 -19.10 -5.46 6.27
C LEU A 17 -18.88 -5.93 4.82
N ALA A 18 -19.94 -6.39 4.15
CA ALA A 18 -19.84 -6.76 2.74
C ALA A 18 -19.49 -5.55 1.86
N LEU A 19 -20.10 -4.38 2.10
CA LEU A 19 -19.77 -3.15 1.38
C LEU A 19 -18.33 -2.69 1.62
N LEU A 20 -17.83 -2.79 2.87
CA LEU A 20 -16.42 -2.51 3.19
C LEU A 20 -15.47 -3.47 2.45
N ALA A 21 -15.79 -4.76 2.45
CA ALA A 21 -14.97 -5.76 1.76
C ALA A 21 -14.96 -5.56 0.23
N ILE A 22 -16.12 -5.25 -0.37
CA ILE A 22 -16.22 -4.93 -1.80
C ILE A 22 -15.44 -3.65 -2.12
N GLY A 23 -15.58 -2.61 -1.28
CA GLY A 23 -14.85 -1.36 -1.46
C GLY A 23 -13.34 -1.55 -1.39
N ALA A 24 -12.84 -2.32 -0.41
CA ALA A 24 -11.42 -2.62 -0.28
C ALA A 24 -10.91 -3.48 -1.46
N GLY A 25 -11.69 -4.48 -1.90
CA GLY A 25 -11.38 -5.27 -3.09
C GLY A 25 -11.30 -4.41 -4.35
N TYR A 26 -12.28 -3.52 -4.55
CA TYR A 26 -12.28 -2.57 -5.67
C TYR A 26 -11.06 -1.64 -5.63
N ALA A 27 -10.69 -1.12 -4.45
CA ALA A 27 -9.51 -0.30 -4.27
C ALA A 27 -8.22 -1.04 -4.67
N THR A 28 -8.10 -2.33 -4.35
CA THR A 28 -6.94 -3.15 -4.70
C THR A 28 -6.76 -3.28 -6.23
N PHE A 29 -7.86 -3.46 -6.97
CA PHE A 29 -7.82 -3.47 -8.44
C PHE A 29 -7.41 -2.12 -9.02
N ILE A 30 -7.99 -1.03 -8.49
CA ILE A 30 -7.61 0.33 -8.90
C ILE A 30 -6.13 0.59 -8.61
N GLU A 31 -5.64 0.18 -7.44
CA GLU A 31 -4.24 0.38 -7.06
C GLU A 31 -3.29 -0.36 -8.00
N ASN A 32 -3.62 -1.59 -8.38
CA ASN A 32 -2.82 -2.37 -9.33
C ASN A 32 -2.72 -1.71 -10.72
N ASP A 33 -3.81 -1.14 -11.21
CA ASP A 33 -3.90 -0.63 -12.59
C ASP A 33 -3.53 0.85 -12.70
N PHE A 34 -3.84 1.67 -11.67
CA PHE A 34 -3.74 3.13 -11.69
C PHE A 34 -2.91 3.73 -10.55
N GLY A 35 -2.38 2.89 -9.66
CA GLY A 35 -1.52 3.30 -8.54
C GLY A 35 -2.27 3.72 -7.27
N THR A 36 -1.50 3.79 -6.17
CA THR A 36 -2.00 4.02 -4.80
C THR A 36 -2.76 5.35 -4.65
N SER A 37 -2.26 6.45 -5.26
CA SER A 37 -2.92 7.76 -5.21
C SER A 37 -4.34 7.71 -5.76
N THR A 38 -4.55 7.00 -6.86
CA THR A 38 -5.89 6.85 -7.46
C THR A 38 -6.83 6.06 -6.56
N ALA A 39 -6.37 4.95 -5.96
CA ALA A 39 -7.16 4.17 -5.02
C ALA A 39 -7.55 4.97 -3.77
N ARG A 40 -6.65 5.83 -3.27
CA ARG A 40 -6.91 6.74 -2.14
C ARG A 40 -8.01 7.74 -2.49
N VAL A 41 -7.90 8.44 -3.61
CA VAL A 41 -8.89 9.45 -4.02
C VAL A 41 -10.27 8.85 -4.27
N LEU A 42 -10.33 7.68 -4.92
CA LEU A 42 -11.61 7.10 -5.35
C LEU A 42 -12.30 6.30 -4.23
N VAL A 43 -11.53 5.69 -3.32
CA VAL A 43 -12.09 4.81 -2.30
C VAL A 43 -11.74 5.28 -0.90
N TYR A 44 -10.47 5.17 -0.48
CA TYR A 44 -10.11 5.31 0.93
C TYR A 44 -10.32 6.71 1.50
N ASN A 45 -10.08 7.78 0.71
CA ASN A 45 -10.27 9.17 1.10
C ASN A 45 -11.62 9.74 0.60
N ASN A 46 -12.51 8.88 0.10
CA ASN A 46 -13.80 9.32 -0.40
C ASN A 46 -14.89 9.21 0.66
N LEU A 47 -15.76 10.20 0.69
CA LEU A 47 -16.86 10.33 1.66
C LEU A 47 -17.76 9.09 1.73
N TRP A 48 -17.99 8.40 0.59
CA TRP A 48 -18.86 7.22 0.58
C TRP A 48 -18.28 6.06 1.43
N TYR A 49 -16.96 5.79 1.32
CA TYR A 49 -16.30 4.72 2.07
C TYR A 49 -16.18 5.08 3.55
N GLU A 50 -15.87 6.33 3.83
CA GLU A 50 -15.83 6.88 5.17
C GLU A 50 -17.20 6.82 5.86
N THR A 51 -18.27 7.17 5.15
CA THR A 51 -19.64 7.05 5.66
C THR A 51 -19.98 5.61 6.04
N ILE A 52 -19.55 4.61 5.25
CA ILE A 52 -19.76 3.20 5.57
C ILE A 52 -18.99 2.82 6.85
N LEU A 53 -17.74 3.29 7.05
CA LEU A 53 -16.95 3.06 8.26
C LEU A 53 -17.64 3.67 9.50
N VAL A 54 -18.12 4.90 9.41
CA VAL A 54 -18.85 5.58 10.50
C VAL A 54 -20.15 4.84 10.82
N LEU A 55 -20.93 4.47 9.81
CA LEU A 55 -22.16 3.69 9.99
C LEU A 55 -21.89 2.32 10.61
N THR A 56 -20.78 1.68 10.25
CA THR A 56 -20.35 0.40 10.84
C THR A 56 -20.03 0.57 12.32
N THR A 57 -19.33 1.64 12.69
CA THR A 57 -19.01 1.95 14.09
C THR A 57 -20.27 2.23 14.91
N ILE A 58 -21.20 3.02 14.38
CA ILE A 58 -22.50 3.31 15.02
C ILE A 58 -23.34 2.03 15.15
N ASN A 59 -23.43 1.23 14.08
CA ASN A 59 -24.17 -0.03 14.10
C ASN A 59 -23.61 -0.97 15.15
N LEU A 60 -22.29 -1.19 15.19
CA LEU A 60 -21.64 -2.09 16.13
C LEU A 60 -21.86 -1.63 17.59
N THR A 61 -21.68 -0.35 17.84
CA THR A 61 -21.96 0.26 19.15
C THR A 61 -23.42 0.05 19.57
N GLY A 62 -24.36 0.33 18.68
CA GLY A 62 -25.78 0.15 18.93
C GLY A 62 -26.16 -1.31 19.20
N ILE A 63 -25.53 -2.26 18.51
CA ILE A 63 -25.71 -3.70 18.74
C ILE A 63 -25.23 -4.11 20.14
N ILE A 64 -24.09 -3.61 20.59
CA ILE A 64 -23.54 -3.87 21.94
C ILE A 64 -24.58 -3.48 23.00
N PHE A 65 -25.19 -2.30 22.85
CA PHE A 65 -26.22 -1.81 23.79
C PHE A 65 -27.54 -2.57 23.63
N LYS A 66 -28.07 -2.72 22.43
CA LYS A 66 -29.37 -3.36 22.17
C LYS A 66 -29.42 -4.80 22.66
N TYR A 67 -28.35 -5.56 22.45
CA TYR A 67 -28.31 -6.97 22.87
C TYR A 67 -27.67 -7.16 24.24
N LYS A 68 -27.43 -6.07 25.00
CA LYS A 68 -26.90 -6.08 26.37
C LYS A 68 -25.68 -6.99 26.50
N MET A 69 -24.70 -6.80 25.54
CA MET A 69 -23.54 -7.70 25.42
C MET A 69 -22.69 -7.74 26.70
N TRP A 70 -22.73 -6.67 27.53
CA TRP A 70 -22.04 -6.62 28.82
C TRP A 70 -22.43 -7.75 29.81
N LYS A 71 -23.56 -8.42 29.58
CA LYS A 71 -23.93 -9.59 30.41
C LYS A 71 -23.00 -10.79 30.20
N ASN A 72 -22.26 -10.84 29.08
CA ASN A 72 -21.19 -11.80 28.82
C ASN A 72 -19.90 -11.05 28.60
N LYS A 73 -18.99 -11.07 29.59
CA LYS A 73 -17.75 -10.31 29.60
C LYS A 73 -16.88 -10.60 28.37
N ALA A 74 -16.72 -11.85 27.97
CA ALA A 74 -15.91 -12.24 26.82
C ALA A 74 -16.45 -11.63 25.51
N ARG A 75 -17.77 -11.73 25.30
CA ARG A 75 -18.43 -11.16 24.13
C ARG A 75 -18.37 -9.64 24.13
N PHE A 76 -18.57 -9.01 25.28
CA PHE A 76 -18.50 -7.55 25.41
C PHE A 76 -17.11 -7.02 25.07
N ILE A 77 -16.06 -7.58 25.68
CA ILE A 77 -14.68 -7.18 25.43
C ILE A 77 -14.34 -7.35 23.94
N PHE A 78 -14.68 -8.50 23.35
CA PHE A 78 -14.42 -8.78 21.94
C PHE A 78 -15.08 -7.79 20.98
N HIS A 79 -16.37 -7.42 21.19
CA HIS A 79 -17.04 -6.49 20.28
C HIS A 79 -16.66 -5.04 20.55
N SER A 80 -16.42 -4.67 21.80
CA SER A 80 -15.97 -3.32 22.16
C SER A 80 -14.57 -3.03 21.62
N SER A 81 -13.71 -4.04 21.47
CA SER A 81 -12.38 -3.86 20.90
C SER A 81 -12.43 -3.34 19.46
N PHE A 82 -13.37 -3.80 18.63
CA PHE A 82 -13.55 -3.27 17.26
C PHE A 82 -13.97 -1.81 17.27
N VAL A 83 -14.84 -1.39 18.19
CA VAL A 83 -15.23 0.02 18.30
C VAL A 83 -14.02 0.87 18.67
N ILE A 84 -13.21 0.41 19.61
CA ILE A 84 -11.99 1.12 20.05
C ILE A 84 -10.97 1.20 18.89
N ILE A 85 -10.78 0.11 18.13
CA ILE A 85 -9.91 0.10 16.95
C ILE A 85 -10.41 1.11 15.91
N LEU A 86 -11.71 1.14 15.61
CA LEU A 86 -12.29 2.06 14.63
C LEU A 86 -12.18 3.53 15.08
N ILE A 87 -12.35 3.80 16.38
CA ILE A 87 -12.12 5.13 16.96
C ILE A 87 -10.64 5.50 16.83
N GLY A 88 -9.72 4.60 17.19
CA GLY A 88 -8.28 4.81 17.04
C GLY A 88 -7.90 5.10 15.59
N ALA A 89 -8.40 4.32 14.64
CA ALA A 89 -8.20 4.55 13.21
C ALA A 89 -8.78 5.91 12.75
N GLY A 90 -9.92 6.33 13.31
CA GLY A 90 -10.48 7.66 13.07
C GLY A 90 -9.57 8.78 13.59
N ILE A 91 -9.02 8.64 14.79
CA ILE A 91 -8.07 9.61 15.36
C ILE A 91 -6.81 9.71 14.49
N THR A 92 -6.22 8.57 14.10
CA THR A 92 -5.08 8.52 13.16
C THR A 92 -5.39 9.25 11.86
N ARG A 93 -6.58 9.00 11.29
CA ARG A 93 -6.98 9.59 10.01
C ARG A 93 -7.07 11.12 10.04
N TYR A 94 -7.59 11.70 11.12
CA TYR A 94 -7.86 13.14 11.21
C TYR A 94 -6.80 13.94 11.95
N ALA A 95 -6.06 13.30 12.85
CA ALA A 95 -5.05 13.97 13.67
C ALA A 95 -3.63 13.43 13.45
N GLY A 96 -3.49 12.30 12.75
CA GLY A 96 -2.20 11.76 12.35
C GLY A 96 -1.69 12.41 11.07
N TYR A 97 -0.37 12.47 10.95
CA TYR A 97 0.30 12.90 9.73
C TYR A 97 1.66 12.22 9.59
N GLU A 98 2.09 12.07 8.36
CA GLU A 98 3.35 11.44 8.00
C GLU A 98 4.19 12.40 7.18
N GLY A 99 5.51 12.24 7.25
CA GLY A 99 6.42 13.06 6.49
C GLY A 99 7.76 12.38 6.22
N ILE A 100 8.60 13.09 5.51
CA ILE A 100 9.97 12.70 5.18
C ILE A 100 10.90 13.78 5.66
N MET A 101 11.88 13.40 6.47
CA MET A 101 12.96 14.28 6.93
C MET A 101 14.24 13.88 6.21
N GLN A 102 14.90 14.83 5.60
CA GLN A 102 16.15 14.68 4.88
C GLN A 102 17.24 15.42 5.64
N ILE A 103 18.27 14.71 6.08
CA ILE A 103 19.34 15.29 6.89
C ILE A 103 20.68 14.98 6.25
N PRO A 104 21.42 15.98 5.74
CA PRO A 104 22.81 15.82 5.35
C PRO A 104 23.69 15.46 6.55
N GLU A 105 24.76 14.71 6.32
CA GLU A 105 25.70 14.36 7.37
C GLU A 105 26.39 15.60 7.98
N GLY A 106 26.43 15.65 9.29
CA GLY A 106 26.93 16.78 10.07
C GLY A 106 25.91 17.89 10.31
N GLU A 107 24.78 17.93 9.57
CA GLU A 107 23.76 18.98 9.69
C GLU A 107 22.67 18.63 10.70
N THR A 108 21.94 19.69 11.09
CA THR A 108 20.82 19.62 12.04
C THR A 108 19.55 20.07 11.33
N GLU A 109 18.48 19.29 11.44
CA GLU A 109 17.20 19.62 10.83
C GLU A 109 16.05 19.43 11.83
N ASN A 110 15.07 20.34 11.80
CA ASN A 110 13.82 20.26 12.56
C ASN A 110 12.59 20.29 11.67
N ARG A 111 12.78 20.26 10.34
CA ARG A 111 11.69 20.34 9.38
C ARG A 111 11.54 19.03 8.63
N MET A 112 10.32 18.66 8.35
CA MET A 112 9.99 17.54 7.47
C MET A 112 9.04 18.00 6.36
N LEU A 113 9.07 17.29 5.24
CA LEU A 113 8.10 17.42 4.17
C LEU A 113 6.93 16.46 4.44
N SER A 114 5.70 16.98 4.41
CA SER A 114 4.51 16.12 4.55
C SER A 114 4.46 15.05 3.46
N LEU A 115 3.96 13.87 3.80
CA LEU A 115 3.75 12.82 2.80
C LEU A 115 2.57 13.18 1.88
N GLU A 116 1.50 13.74 2.45
CA GLU A 116 0.32 14.17 1.71
C GLU A 116 0.55 15.51 1.01
N PRO A 117 0.02 15.68 -0.22
CA PRO A 117 0.13 16.95 -0.94
C PRO A 117 -0.91 17.97 -0.45
N TYR A 118 -0.51 19.22 -0.47
CA TYR A 118 -1.31 20.39 -0.12
C TYR A 118 -1.33 21.39 -1.28
N LEU A 119 -2.47 22.03 -1.48
CA LEU A 119 -2.56 23.29 -2.22
C LEU A 119 -2.36 24.41 -1.21
N GLN A 120 -1.20 25.06 -1.28
CA GLN A 120 -0.80 26.15 -0.39
C GLN A 120 -1.02 27.48 -1.11
N VAL A 121 -1.65 28.41 -0.42
CA VAL A 121 -2.06 29.71 -0.96
C VAL A 121 -1.54 30.80 -0.05
N THR A 122 -0.71 31.68 -0.60
CA THR A 122 -0.26 32.90 0.10
C THR A 122 -0.75 34.10 -0.66
N ILE A 123 -1.54 34.96 -0.03
CA ILE A 123 -2.07 36.19 -0.60
C ILE A 123 -1.36 37.36 0.06
N LYS A 124 -0.79 38.26 -0.72
CA LYS A 124 -0.18 39.50 -0.26
C LYS A 124 -0.96 40.67 -0.82
N ASP A 125 -1.61 41.43 0.06
CA ASP A 125 -2.35 42.68 -0.25
C ASP A 125 -1.72 43.84 0.52
N GLY A 126 -0.86 44.60 -0.13
CA GLY A 126 -0.01 45.59 0.54
C GLY A 126 0.95 44.93 1.54
N ASP A 127 0.86 45.38 2.83
CA ASP A 127 1.67 44.82 3.92
C ASP A 127 1.03 43.59 4.60
N GLN A 128 -0.19 43.24 4.24
CA GLN A 128 -0.90 42.10 4.85
C GLN A 128 -0.63 40.83 4.07
N VAL A 129 -0.36 39.76 4.82
CA VAL A 129 -0.12 38.41 4.27
C VAL A 129 -1.12 37.45 4.87
N TYR A 130 -1.86 36.75 4.00
CA TYR A 130 -2.82 35.73 4.38
C TYR A 130 -2.31 34.39 3.84
N TYR A 131 -2.31 33.37 4.69
CA TYR A 131 -1.92 32.01 4.33
C TYR A 131 -3.08 31.04 4.56
N GLN A 132 -3.30 30.16 3.58
CA GLN A 132 -4.29 29.10 3.66
C GLN A 132 -3.76 27.85 2.98
N GLU A 133 -4.11 26.68 3.51
CA GLU A 133 -3.71 25.40 2.93
C GLU A 133 -4.88 24.43 2.87
N TYR A 134 -4.89 23.59 1.83
CA TYR A 134 -5.89 22.56 1.60
C TYR A 134 -5.24 21.25 1.25
N GLN A 135 -5.43 20.23 2.09
CA GLN A 135 -4.97 18.87 1.78
C GLN A 135 -5.83 18.29 0.67
N LYS A 136 -5.25 18.04 -0.49
CA LYS A 136 -5.96 17.48 -1.63
C LYS A 136 -5.04 16.68 -2.52
N GLU A 137 -5.40 15.42 -2.76
CA GLU A 137 -4.75 14.54 -3.73
C GLU A 137 -5.62 14.46 -4.99
N PHE A 138 -4.98 14.39 -6.17
CA PHE A 138 -5.66 14.38 -7.47
C PHE A 138 -5.40 13.09 -8.22
N THR A 139 -6.36 12.71 -9.08
CA THR A 139 -6.28 11.54 -9.95
C THR A 139 -6.54 11.90 -11.40
N THR A 140 -5.95 11.15 -12.32
CA THR A 140 -6.25 11.25 -13.76
C THR A 140 -7.44 10.40 -14.19
N LEU A 141 -7.86 9.46 -13.32
CA LEU A 141 -9.04 8.63 -13.51
C LEU A 141 -10.24 9.29 -12.83
N PHE A 142 -11.37 9.40 -13.54
CA PHE A 142 -12.56 10.08 -13.03
C PHE A 142 -12.30 11.51 -12.55
N LYS A 143 -11.82 12.36 -13.44
CA LYS A 143 -11.42 13.76 -13.17
C LYS A 143 -12.49 14.61 -12.43
N ASN A 144 -13.78 14.25 -12.54
CA ASN A 144 -14.86 14.87 -11.78
C ASN A 144 -14.71 14.74 -10.25
N MET A 145 -13.98 13.73 -9.77
CA MET A 145 -13.67 13.57 -8.33
C MET A 145 -12.64 14.57 -7.82
N ASN A 146 -11.90 15.21 -8.72
CA ASN A 146 -10.92 16.23 -8.37
C ASN A 146 -11.55 17.60 -8.08
N ASN A 147 -12.79 17.82 -8.47
CA ASN A 147 -13.44 19.13 -8.38
C ASN A 147 -13.36 19.72 -6.97
N PHE A 148 -13.01 20.99 -6.92
CA PHE A 148 -13.08 21.83 -5.74
C PHE A 148 -13.38 23.28 -6.15
N SER A 149 -13.93 24.03 -5.22
CA SER A 149 -14.09 25.48 -5.28
C SER A 149 -13.86 26.00 -3.87
N TYR A 150 -12.77 26.73 -3.67
CA TYR A 150 -12.41 27.32 -2.40
C TYR A 150 -12.59 28.84 -2.46
N GLU A 151 -13.32 29.38 -1.50
CA GLU A 151 -13.50 30.82 -1.31
C GLU A 151 -12.65 31.25 -0.11
N ILE A 152 -11.61 32.04 -0.36
CA ILE A 152 -10.63 32.50 0.65
C ILE A 152 -10.83 33.99 0.88
N PRO A 153 -11.40 34.39 2.03
CA PRO A 153 -11.54 35.82 2.37
C PRO A 153 -10.19 36.40 2.76
N PHE A 154 -9.93 37.63 2.29
CA PHE A 154 -8.79 38.44 2.70
C PHE A 154 -9.16 39.92 2.64
N GLY A 155 -9.05 40.62 3.79
CA GLY A 155 -9.60 41.97 3.92
C GLY A 155 -11.06 42.03 3.49
N ASP A 156 -11.38 42.98 2.61
CA ASP A 156 -12.73 43.17 2.05
C ASP A 156 -12.92 42.38 0.73
N LYS A 157 -11.93 41.57 0.31
CA LYS A 157 -11.89 40.87 -0.94
C LYS A 157 -11.99 39.35 -0.73
N LYS A 158 -12.24 38.62 -1.83
CA LYS A 158 -12.26 37.16 -1.84
C LYS A 158 -11.48 36.64 -3.02
N LEU A 159 -10.65 35.62 -2.77
CA LEU A 159 -10.02 34.80 -3.81
C LEU A 159 -10.88 33.54 -3.99
N ASN A 160 -11.36 33.31 -5.19
CA ASN A 160 -12.00 32.05 -5.57
C ASN A 160 -11.00 31.19 -6.34
N LEU A 161 -10.71 29.99 -5.83
CA LEU A 161 -9.89 28.98 -6.50
C LEU A 161 -10.74 27.81 -6.94
N SER A 162 -10.74 27.51 -8.23
CA SER A 162 -11.47 26.37 -8.79
C SER A 162 -10.57 25.42 -9.57
N TYR A 163 -10.89 24.14 -9.49
CA TYR A 163 -10.21 23.09 -10.26
C TYR A 163 -10.53 23.20 -11.74
N LYS A 164 -9.52 23.12 -12.59
CA LYS A 164 -9.65 23.03 -14.06
C LYS A 164 -9.23 21.68 -14.59
N ASP A 165 -8.01 21.25 -14.31
CA ASP A 165 -7.49 19.99 -14.83
C ASP A 165 -6.31 19.45 -13.98
N PHE A 166 -6.10 18.15 -14.05
CA PHE A 166 -4.92 17.49 -13.52
C PHE A 166 -4.38 16.48 -14.51
N LEU A 167 -3.10 16.66 -14.87
CA LEU A 167 -2.37 15.81 -15.80
C LEU A 167 -1.18 15.16 -15.11
N PHE A 168 -0.88 13.94 -15.50
CA PHE A 168 0.30 13.23 -15.06
C PHE A 168 1.28 13.17 -16.23
N ALA A 169 2.31 14.01 -16.19
CA ALA A 169 3.35 14.00 -17.21
C ALA A 169 4.33 12.85 -16.92
N LYS A 170 4.29 11.81 -17.75
CA LYS A 170 5.28 10.73 -17.75
C LYS A 170 6.43 11.14 -18.67
N LYS A 171 7.42 11.84 -18.16
CA LYS A 171 8.70 12.06 -18.84
C LYS A 171 9.64 10.92 -18.41
N GLU A 172 10.52 10.44 -19.29
CA GLU A 172 11.35 9.24 -19.11
C GLU A 172 12.15 9.17 -17.80
N SER A 173 12.35 10.28 -17.09
CA SER A 173 13.10 10.34 -15.82
C SER A 173 12.35 10.93 -14.63
N SER A 174 11.14 11.50 -14.78
CA SER A 174 10.41 12.05 -13.65
C SER A 174 8.90 11.95 -13.82
N LYS A 175 8.26 11.42 -12.79
CA LYS A 175 6.80 11.49 -12.65
C LYS A 175 6.48 12.87 -12.07
N MET A 176 5.77 13.73 -12.79
CA MET A 176 5.35 15.05 -12.33
C MET A 176 3.83 15.20 -12.51
N GLY A 177 3.14 15.59 -11.46
CA GLY A 177 1.75 16.03 -11.54
C GLY A 177 1.70 17.49 -11.97
N LEU A 178 0.74 17.86 -12.80
CA LEU A 178 0.50 19.23 -13.22
C LEU A 178 -0.95 19.59 -12.93
N LEU A 179 -1.18 20.32 -11.85
CA LEU A 179 -2.48 20.83 -11.45
C LEU A 179 -2.75 22.15 -12.13
N THR A 180 -3.88 22.29 -12.82
CA THR A 180 -4.35 23.56 -13.37
C THR A 180 -5.51 24.06 -12.52
N VAL A 181 -5.37 25.26 -11.97
CA VAL A 181 -6.39 25.94 -11.19
C VAL A 181 -6.72 27.29 -11.81
N GLU A 182 -7.97 27.72 -11.67
CA GLU A 182 -8.41 29.07 -11.97
C GLU A 182 -8.49 29.87 -10.69
N ALA A 183 -7.82 31.01 -10.67
CA ALA A 183 -7.88 31.98 -9.58
C ALA A 183 -8.68 33.19 -10.03
N THR A 184 -9.67 33.60 -9.23
CA THR A 184 -10.54 34.73 -9.55
C THR A 184 -10.58 35.71 -8.38
N ILE A 185 -10.28 36.99 -8.65
CA ILE A 185 -10.41 38.11 -7.70
C ILE A 185 -11.21 39.22 -8.40
N ASN A 186 -12.24 39.75 -7.78
CA ASN A 186 -13.05 40.87 -8.30
C ASN A 186 -13.53 40.67 -9.75
N GLY A 187 -13.87 39.41 -10.11
CA GLY A 187 -14.35 39.07 -11.45
C GLY A 187 -13.25 38.91 -12.52
N LYS A 188 -11.97 39.14 -12.17
CA LYS A 188 -10.83 38.85 -13.06
C LYS A 188 -10.33 37.43 -12.78
N SER A 189 -10.31 36.59 -13.79
CA SER A 189 -9.86 35.19 -13.70
C SER A 189 -8.54 34.99 -14.43
N GLN A 190 -7.65 34.21 -13.83
CA GLN A 190 -6.39 33.77 -14.44
C GLN A 190 -6.17 32.26 -14.16
N ASP A 191 -5.71 31.52 -15.16
CA ASP A 191 -5.36 30.12 -15.04
C ASP A 191 -3.87 29.99 -14.69
N ILE A 192 -3.56 29.07 -13.76
CA ILE A 192 -2.19 28.77 -13.39
C ILE A 192 -1.94 27.27 -13.35
N LYS A 193 -0.74 26.87 -13.78
CA LYS A 193 -0.30 25.47 -13.77
C LYS A 193 0.73 25.28 -12.66
N LEU A 194 0.41 24.42 -11.72
CA LEU A 194 1.20 24.11 -10.53
C LEU A 194 1.81 22.71 -10.68
N PRO A 195 3.12 22.62 -10.98
CA PRO A 195 3.81 21.33 -10.97
C PRO A 195 4.04 20.88 -9.53
N GLY A 196 3.65 19.64 -9.21
CA GLY A 196 3.84 19.08 -7.87
C GLY A 196 3.33 17.68 -7.76
N LEU A 197 3.79 16.99 -6.72
CA LEU A 197 3.43 15.62 -6.43
C LEU A 197 3.49 15.35 -4.93
N ARG A 198 2.91 14.23 -4.53
CA ARG A 198 3.05 13.67 -3.18
C ARG A 198 4.51 13.42 -2.84
N SER A 199 4.91 13.68 -1.59
CA SER A 199 6.28 13.52 -1.06
C SER A 199 7.35 14.39 -1.73
N GLN A 200 6.94 15.45 -2.43
CA GLN A 200 7.84 16.39 -3.09
C GLN A 200 7.34 17.81 -2.86
N LYS A 201 8.27 18.72 -2.56
CA LYS A 201 7.94 20.14 -2.49
C LYS A 201 7.49 20.60 -3.88
N GLY A 202 6.40 21.38 -3.95
CA GLY A 202 5.91 21.98 -5.17
C GLY A 202 6.80 23.12 -5.66
N LEU A 203 6.51 23.61 -6.87
CA LEU A 203 7.09 24.86 -7.37
C LEU A 203 6.09 25.97 -7.14
N GLU A 204 6.48 26.95 -6.35
CA GLU A 204 5.70 28.18 -6.15
C GLU A 204 5.50 28.91 -7.47
N ARG A 205 4.29 29.35 -7.72
CA ARG A 205 3.89 30.17 -8.86
C ARG A 205 3.11 31.36 -8.39
N GLU A 206 3.34 32.51 -9.02
CA GLU A 206 2.73 33.79 -8.63
C GLU A 206 1.79 34.30 -9.72
N LEU A 207 0.64 34.79 -9.28
CA LEU A 207 -0.33 35.56 -10.08
C LEU A 207 -0.46 36.95 -9.48
N ILE A 208 -0.59 37.94 -10.35
CA ILE A 208 -0.77 39.34 -9.93
C ILE A 208 -2.16 39.81 -10.41
N PHE A 209 -2.97 40.26 -9.45
CA PHE A 209 -4.27 40.87 -9.68
C PHE A 209 -4.25 42.30 -9.17
N ASP A 210 -4.10 43.27 -10.07
CA ASP A 210 -3.90 44.68 -9.73
C ASP A 210 -2.75 44.87 -8.69
N ASN A 211 -3.07 45.13 -7.39
CA ASN A 211 -2.10 45.28 -6.32
C ASN A 211 -2.01 44.06 -5.39
N VAL A 212 -2.67 42.96 -5.75
CA VAL A 212 -2.67 41.71 -4.95
C VAL A 212 -1.77 40.68 -5.61
N SER A 213 -0.80 40.18 -4.88
CA SER A 213 0.03 39.04 -5.29
C SER A 213 -0.54 37.76 -4.66
N VAL A 214 -0.79 36.74 -5.48
CA VAL A 214 -1.25 35.41 -5.07
C VAL A 214 -0.21 34.38 -5.44
N LYS A 215 0.45 33.81 -4.45
CA LYS A 215 1.40 32.72 -4.63
C LYS A 215 0.71 31.41 -4.34
N LEU A 216 0.87 30.48 -5.25
CA LEU A 216 0.26 29.15 -5.21
C LEU A 216 1.35 28.09 -5.36
N GLU A 217 1.29 27.10 -4.49
CA GLU A 217 2.16 25.92 -4.53
C GLU A 217 1.31 24.65 -4.35
N TYR A 218 1.56 23.62 -5.18
CA TYR A 218 0.94 22.31 -4.99
C TYR A 218 2.03 21.28 -4.77
N GLY A 219 1.98 20.59 -3.62
CA GLY A 219 2.97 19.58 -3.22
C GLY A 219 3.01 19.39 -1.72
N SER A 220 4.06 18.77 -1.24
CA SER A 220 4.30 18.58 0.20
C SER A 220 4.56 19.90 0.89
N LYS A 221 3.94 20.11 2.05
CA LYS A 221 4.24 21.25 2.90
C LYS A 221 5.37 20.96 3.88
N ILE A 222 6.04 22.01 4.33
CA ILE A 222 7.02 21.93 5.41
C ILE A 222 6.28 21.89 6.74
N VAL A 223 6.63 20.93 7.60
CA VAL A 223 6.13 20.82 8.97
C VAL A 223 7.34 20.92 9.91
N GLU A 224 7.29 21.86 10.85
CA GLU A 224 8.32 22.04 11.87
C GLU A 224 8.05 21.12 13.06
N LEU A 225 9.11 20.50 13.58
CA LEU A 225 9.08 19.65 14.75
C LEU A 225 9.51 20.45 15.98
N PRO A 226 8.99 20.12 17.19
CA PRO A 226 9.37 20.79 18.44
C PRO A 226 10.72 20.30 19.00
N PHE A 227 11.58 19.80 18.18
CA PHE A 227 12.96 19.38 18.47
C PHE A 227 13.74 19.28 17.16
N SER A 228 15.06 19.20 17.27
CA SER A 228 15.93 19.04 16.10
C SER A 228 16.66 17.71 16.16
N ILE A 229 17.04 17.21 15.00
CA ILE A 229 17.84 15.98 14.85
C ILE A 229 19.11 16.33 14.08
N LYS A 230 20.26 16.11 14.69
CA LYS A 230 21.55 16.20 14.04
C LYS A 230 21.99 14.82 13.56
N LEU A 231 22.37 14.69 12.31
CA LEU A 231 23.00 13.49 11.78
C LEU A 231 24.51 13.56 12.03
N ASN A 232 25.02 12.67 12.87
CA ASN A 232 26.45 12.64 13.19
C ASN A 232 27.25 11.79 12.19
N ASP A 233 26.69 10.65 11.77
CA ASP A 233 27.35 9.68 10.88
C ASP A 233 26.29 8.85 10.15
N PHE A 234 26.46 8.67 8.85
CA PHE A 234 25.64 7.79 8.03
C PHE A 234 26.44 6.58 7.58
N GLN A 235 25.97 5.41 7.92
CA GLN A 235 26.64 4.14 7.65
C GLN A 235 25.90 3.35 6.59
N LEU A 236 26.60 2.91 5.56
CA LEU A 236 26.06 2.10 4.47
C LEU A 236 26.90 0.85 4.25
N ASP A 237 26.31 -0.31 4.54
CA ASP A 237 26.92 -1.59 4.22
C ASP A 237 26.41 -2.12 2.89
N ARG A 238 27.27 -2.80 2.14
CA ARG A 238 26.91 -3.40 0.85
C ARG A 238 27.07 -4.91 0.87
N TYR A 239 26.32 -5.58 0.02
CA TYR A 239 26.53 -7.01 -0.20
C TYR A 239 27.89 -7.24 -0.85
N PRO A 240 28.62 -8.30 -0.44
CA PRO A 240 29.91 -8.64 -1.05
C PRO A 240 29.82 -8.76 -2.57
N GLY A 241 30.71 -8.06 -3.28
CA GLY A 241 30.74 -8.07 -4.76
C GLY A 241 29.60 -7.32 -5.45
N SER A 242 28.84 -6.48 -4.74
CA SER A 242 27.72 -5.71 -5.29
C SER A 242 27.74 -4.26 -4.78
N MET A 243 27.23 -3.33 -5.60
CA MET A 243 26.97 -1.95 -5.18
C MET A 243 25.62 -1.81 -4.45
N SER A 244 24.83 -2.89 -4.33
CA SER A 244 23.55 -2.86 -3.65
C SER A 244 23.71 -2.81 -2.14
N PRO A 245 22.94 -1.92 -1.44
CA PRO A 245 22.98 -1.81 0.00
C PRO A 245 22.47 -3.09 0.69
N SER A 246 23.18 -3.59 1.67
CA SER A 246 22.77 -4.68 2.56
C SER A 246 22.10 -4.14 3.82
N SER A 247 22.65 -3.07 4.38
CA SER A 247 22.09 -2.34 5.52
C SER A 247 22.54 -0.88 5.49
N TYR A 248 21.77 -0.03 6.17
CA TYR A 248 22.17 1.36 6.42
C TYR A 248 21.65 1.81 7.78
N ALA A 249 22.39 2.71 8.41
CA ALA A 249 22.09 3.23 9.73
C ALA A 249 22.46 4.72 9.83
N SER A 250 21.77 5.43 10.71
CA SER A 250 22.03 6.82 11.03
C SER A 250 22.31 6.96 12.52
N GLU A 251 23.51 7.46 12.84
CA GLU A 251 23.87 7.90 14.19
C GLU A 251 23.40 9.35 14.34
N VAL A 252 22.44 9.57 15.22
CA VAL A 252 21.83 10.89 15.38
C VAL A 252 21.90 11.38 16.82
N THR A 253 21.98 12.72 17.00
CA THR A 253 21.76 13.38 18.26
C THR A 253 20.44 14.14 18.22
N VAL A 254 19.54 13.85 19.15
CA VAL A 254 18.27 14.58 19.32
C VAL A 254 18.50 15.77 20.24
N LEU A 255 18.09 16.96 19.79
CA LEU A 255 18.20 18.21 20.55
C LEU A 255 16.78 18.70 20.89
N LYS A 256 16.41 18.67 22.16
CA LYS A 256 15.11 19.09 22.67
C LYS A 256 15.05 20.59 22.96
N GLU A 257 13.86 21.18 22.97
CA GLU A 257 13.65 22.58 23.34
C GLU A 257 14.11 22.90 24.77
N ASP A 258 14.06 21.92 25.69
CA ASP A 258 14.53 22.07 27.08
C ASP A 258 16.07 22.01 27.21
N GLY A 259 16.79 21.97 26.11
CA GLY A 259 18.26 21.90 26.05
C GLY A 259 18.84 20.52 26.31
N LYS A 260 18.03 19.50 26.58
CA LYS A 260 18.52 18.13 26.73
C LYS A 260 18.85 17.51 25.38
N THR A 261 19.93 16.76 25.35
CA THR A 261 20.37 16.03 24.17
C THR A 261 20.60 14.56 24.50
N TYR A 262 20.41 13.69 23.53
CA TYR A 262 20.77 12.29 23.63
C TYR A 262 21.08 11.73 22.26
N ASP A 263 21.97 10.74 22.22
CA ASP A 263 22.37 10.04 21.00
C ASP A 263 21.51 8.81 20.79
N TYR A 264 21.22 8.52 19.53
CA TYR A 264 20.45 7.36 19.12
C TYR A 264 20.91 6.82 17.77
N ARG A 265 20.85 5.50 17.59
CA ARG A 265 21.14 4.84 16.31
C ARG A 265 19.83 4.33 15.69
N ILE A 266 19.48 4.87 14.52
CA ILE A 266 18.32 4.46 13.73
C ILE A 266 18.82 3.54 12.62
N PHE A 267 18.26 2.32 12.50
CA PHE A 267 18.57 1.40 11.43
C PHE A 267 17.37 0.51 11.09
N MET A 268 17.50 -0.40 10.12
CA MET A 268 16.44 -1.31 9.74
C MET A 268 15.88 -2.03 10.97
N ASN A 269 14.54 -1.94 11.14
CA ASN A 269 13.79 -2.51 12.29
C ASN A 269 14.08 -1.90 13.68
N ARG A 270 14.90 -0.86 13.78
CA ARG A 270 15.09 -0.09 15.02
C ARG A 270 14.72 1.37 14.81
N THR A 271 13.52 1.71 15.26
CA THR A 271 12.93 3.03 15.13
C THR A 271 13.27 3.89 16.33
N MET A 272 13.36 5.20 16.14
CA MET A 272 13.49 6.18 17.21
C MET A 272 12.14 6.76 17.55
N HIS A 273 11.89 6.94 18.85
CA HIS A 273 10.69 7.58 19.37
C HIS A 273 11.06 8.87 20.10
N GLU A 274 10.45 9.99 19.71
CA GLU A 274 10.51 11.24 20.45
C GLU A 274 9.12 11.87 20.51
N GLY A 275 8.58 11.98 21.72
CA GLY A 275 7.19 12.43 21.93
C GLY A 275 6.19 11.51 21.23
N ASN A 276 5.36 12.08 20.38
CA ASN A 276 4.40 11.33 19.55
C ASN A 276 4.97 10.91 18.19
N PHE A 277 6.22 11.29 17.90
CA PHE A 277 6.86 11.04 16.62
C PHE A 277 7.63 9.73 16.62
N LEU A 278 7.54 9.03 15.50
CA LEU A 278 8.24 7.78 15.23
C LEU A 278 9.06 7.94 13.96
N PHE A 279 10.37 7.70 14.07
CA PHE A 279 11.32 7.84 12.97
C PHE A 279 11.77 6.46 12.50
N PHE A 280 11.71 6.26 11.18
CA PHE A 280 12.16 5.05 10.51
C PHE A 280 13.29 5.38 9.55
N GLN A 281 14.29 4.55 9.50
CA GLN A 281 15.29 4.57 8.45
C GLN A 281 14.66 4.12 7.14
N SER A 282 14.35 5.05 6.22
CA SER A 282 13.63 4.71 5.00
C SER A 282 14.51 4.66 3.76
N SER A 283 15.44 5.60 3.61
CA SER A 283 16.34 5.70 2.47
C SER A 283 17.57 6.53 2.83
N TYR A 284 18.35 6.90 1.83
CA TYR A 284 19.53 7.76 1.96
C TYR A 284 19.70 8.58 0.67
N PHE A 285 20.58 9.57 0.68
CA PHE A 285 20.87 10.39 -0.50
C PHE A 285 21.62 9.58 -1.55
N PRO A 286 21.36 9.79 -2.85
CA PRO A 286 22.02 9.03 -3.92
C PRO A 286 23.56 9.14 -3.92
N ASP A 287 24.10 10.23 -3.39
CA ASP A 287 25.53 10.49 -3.21
C ASP A 287 26.07 10.00 -1.85
N GLU A 288 25.22 9.34 -1.02
CA GLU A 288 25.54 8.78 0.29
C GLU A 288 25.93 9.82 1.35
N THR A 289 25.68 11.10 1.12
CA THR A 289 26.05 12.22 2.00
C THR A 289 25.00 12.52 3.06
N GLY A 290 23.95 11.70 3.21
CA GLY A 290 22.89 11.94 4.18
C GLY A 290 21.81 10.88 4.23
N THR A 291 20.95 11.04 5.20
CA THR A 291 19.85 10.12 5.49
C THR A 291 18.50 10.66 5.10
N VAL A 292 17.58 9.75 4.79
CA VAL A 292 16.16 10.02 4.60
C VAL A 292 15.37 9.22 5.63
N LEU A 293 14.77 9.90 6.59
CA LEU A 293 13.94 9.32 7.63
C LEU A 293 12.47 9.52 7.28
N SER A 294 11.67 8.46 7.37
CA SER A 294 10.22 8.58 7.41
C SER A 294 9.79 8.92 8.83
N VAL A 295 8.93 9.91 8.96
CA VAL A 295 8.42 10.40 10.24
C VAL A 295 6.92 10.18 10.30
N ASN A 296 6.45 9.56 11.37
CA ASN A 296 5.03 9.31 11.61
C ASN A 296 4.62 9.93 12.95
N ASN A 297 3.58 10.74 12.94
CA ASN A 297 2.88 11.21 14.13
C ASN A 297 1.49 10.60 14.15
N ASP A 298 1.30 9.58 14.99
CA ASP A 298 0.04 8.85 15.09
C ASP A 298 -0.53 8.87 16.51
N PRO A 299 -1.39 9.84 16.83
CA PRO A 299 -2.07 9.90 18.12
C PRO A 299 -3.11 8.79 18.30
N GLY A 300 -3.61 8.18 17.24
CA GLY A 300 -4.56 7.06 17.28
C GLY A 300 -3.92 5.70 17.59
N LYS A 301 -2.59 5.63 17.64
CA LYS A 301 -1.82 4.41 17.90
C LYS A 301 -2.19 3.74 19.23
N TRP A 302 -2.24 4.51 20.31
CA TRP A 302 -2.53 3.95 21.63
C TRP A 302 -3.94 3.38 21.78
N PRO A 303 -5.03 4.10 21.38
CA PRO A 303 -6.36 3.50 21.31
C PRO A 303 -6.40 2.25 20.45
N THR A 304 -5.75 2.24 19.30
CA THR A 304 -5.72 1.09 18.40
C THR A 304 -5.02 -0.12 19.04
N TYR A 305 -3.88 0.08 19.69
CA TYR A 305 -3.17 -0.99 20.40
C TYR A 305 -3.97 -1.53 21.60
N LEU A 306 -4.64 -0.66 22.36
CA LEU A 306 -5.57 -1.09 23.39
C LEU A 306 -6.68 -1.95 22.78
N GLY A 307 -7.21 -1.55 21.63
CA GLY A 307 -8.20 -2.32 20.90
C GLY A 307 -7.68 -3.72 20.50
N TYR A 308 -6.47 -3.83 19.98
CA TYR A 308 -5.82 -5.11 19.63
C TYR A 308 -5.61 -6.00 20.85
N PHE A 309 -5.17 -5.42 21.96
CA PHE A 309 -5.04 -6.16 23.23
C PHE A 309 -6.38 -6.70 23.70
N LEU A 310 -7.43 -5.88 23.72
CA LEU A 310 -8.78 -6.28 24.12
C LEU A 310 -9.38 -7.30 23.15
N LEU A 311 -9.09 -7.20 21.85
CA LEU A 311 -9.50 -8.17 20.84
C LEU A 311 -8.91 -9.56 21.15
N THR A 312 -7.60 -9.61 21.39
CA THR A 312 -6.90 -10.84 21.73
C THR A 312 -7.43 -11.42 23.06
N LEU A 313 -7.58 -10.58 24.07
CA LEU A 313 -8.13 -10.98 25.36
C LEU A 313 -9.55 -11.53 25.22
N GLY A 314 -10.40 -10.83 24.46
CA GLY A 314 -11.78 -11.25 24.18
C GLY A 314 -11.86 -12.59 23.43
N LEU A 315 -10.95 -12.83 22.47
CA LEU A 315 -10.84 -14.11 21.77
C LEU A 315 -10.46 -15.24 22.74
N ILE A 316 -9.43 -15.04 23.56
CA ILE A 316 -8.96 -16.00 24.56
C ILE A 316 -10.09 -16.31 25.55
N MET A 317 -10.77 -15.29 26.08
CA MET A 317 -11.91 -15.48 26.98
C MET A 317 -13.07 -16.25 26.33
N ASN A 318 -13.38 -15.98 25.04
CA ASN A 318 -14.41 -16.72 24.31
C ASN A 318 -14.01 -18.18 24.06
N PHE A 319 -12.71 -18.46 23.89
CA PHE A 319 -12.21 -19.82 23.75
C PHE A 319 -12.41 -20.64 25.03
N PHE A 320 -12.19 -20.06 26.20
CA PHE A 320 -12.38 -20.75 27.50
C PHE A 320 -13.83 -20.73 28.00
N ASP A 321 -14.70 -19.86 27.48
CA ASP A 321 -16.12 -19.83 27.86
C ASP A 321 -16.90 -20.99 27.23
N LYS A 322 -17.15 -22.04 28.01
CA LYS A 322 -17.93 -23.24 27.60
C LYS A 322 -19.34 -22.91 27.11
N LYS A 323 -19.90 -21.74 27.44
CA LYS A 323 -21.21 -21.25 26.97
C LYS A 323 -21.11 -20.50 25.66
N SER A 324 -19.88 -20.23 25.14
CA SER A 324 -19.65 -19.50 23.91
C SER A 324 -20.19 -20.24 22.68
N ARG A 325 -20.42 -19.47 21.60
CA ARG A 325 -20.83 -20.05 20.31
C ARG A 325 -19.75 -20.98 19.73
N PHE A 326 -18.46 -20.70 20.03
CA PHE A 326 -17.35 -21.55 19.65
C PHE A 326 -17.54 -22.98 20.14
N TRP A 327 -17.77 -23.20 21.44
CA TRP A 327 -17.98 -24.52 22.01
C TRP A 327 -19.24 -25.22 21.50
N LYS A 328 -20.32 -24.46 21.23
CA LYS A 328 -21.52 -25.00 20.60
C LYS A 328 -21.26 -25.52 19.20
N LEU A 329 -20.50 -24.76 18.41
CA LEU A 329 -20.10 -25.15 17.04
C LEU A 329 -19.11 -26.32 17.05
N THR A 330 -18.13 -26.32 17.94
CA THR A 330 -17.19 -27.44 18.11
C THR A 330 -17.91 -28.73 18.42
N LYS A 331 -18.87 -28.72 19.37
CA LYS A 331 -19.71 -29.88 19.66
C LYS A 331 -20.54 -30.31 18.45
N PHE A 332 -21.11 -29.38 17.71
CA PHE A 332 -21.87 -29.66 16.50
C PHE A 332 -21.03 -30.29 15.41
N VAL A 333 -19.82 -29.79 15.19
CA VAL A 333 -18.88 -30.31 14.18
C VAL A 333 -18.32 -31.67 14.60
N SER A 334 -17.97 -31.86 15.88
CA SER A 334 -17.47 -33.14 16.37
C SER A 334 -18.52 -34.24 16.38
N SER A 335 -19.81 -33.88 16.37
CA SER A 335 -20.93 -34.85 16.29
C SER A 335 -21.27 -35.25 14.84
N ARG A 336 -20.73 -34.58 13.84
CA ARG A 336 -20.89 -34.91 12.42
C ARG A 336 -19.56 -35.38 11.87
N ASN A 337 -19.58 -36.51 11.13
CA ASN A 337 -18.39 -37.07 10.49
C ASN A 337 -17.67 -35.98 9.63
N LEU A 338 -16.50 -35.55 10.07
CA LEU A 338 -15.64 -34.54 9.42
C LEU A 338 -15.29 -34.87 7.97
N ALA A 339 -15.36 -36.14 7.57
CA ALA A 339 -15.09 -36.61 6.21
C ALA A 339 -15.97 -35.93 5.15
N SER A 340 -17.25 -35.67 5.43
CA SER A 340 -18.16 -35.07 4.45
C SER A 340 -17.94 -33.57 4.24
N ILE A 341 -17.46 -32.84 5.25
CA ILE A 341 -17.19 -31.38 5.16
C ILE A 341 -15.84 -31.13 4.50
N ALA A 342 -14.82 -31.95 4.80
CA ALA A 342 -13.52 -31.88 4.14
C ALA A 342 -13.62 -32.19 2.63
N ILE A 343 -14.46 -33.18 2.24
CA ILE A 343 -14.73 -33.50 0.83
C ILE A 343 -15.46 -32.34 0.13
N ALA A 344 -16.43 -31.68 0.78
CA ALA A 344 -17.13 -30.54 0.20
C ALA A 344 -16.21 -29.31 0.03
N CYS A 345 -15.29 -29.04 0.97
CA CYS A 345 -14.29 -28.00 0.83
C CYS A 345 -13.27 -28.31 -0.29
N ILE A 346 -12.81 -29.56 -0.42
CA ILE A 346 -11.92 -30.00 -1.49
C ILE A 346 -12.62 -29.87 -2.85
N PHE A 347 -13.93 -30.21 -2.94
CA PHE A 347 -14.70 -30.04 -4.16
C PHE A 347 -14.89 -28.58 -4.57
N LEU A 348 -15.04 -27.65 -3.64
CA LEU A 348 -15.15 -26.21 -3.93
C LEU A 348 -13.83 -25.57 -4.40
N PHE A 349 -12.69 -26.16 -4.01
CA PHE A 349 -11.35 -25.69 -4.48
C PHE A 349 -10.86 -26.40 -5.72
N SER A 350 -11.45 -27.54 -6.12
CA SER A 350 -11.02 -28.34 -7.28
C SER A 350 -11.79 -28.03 -8.58
N THR A 351 -12.84 -27.20 -8.55
CA THR A 351 -13.62 -26.88 -9.76
C THR A 351 -12.95 -25.91 -10.73
N ASN A 352 -11.77 -25.35 -10.42
CA ASN A 352 -11.05 -24.46 -11.32
C ASN A 352 -10.08 -25.17 -12.29
N SER A 353 -10.04 -26.50 -12.33
CA SER A 353 -9.15 -27.25 -13.23
C SER A 353 -9.86 -28.05 -14.33
N LEU A 354 -11.19 -27.92 -14.48
CA LEU A 354 -11.97 -28.76 -15.43
C LEU A 354 -12.45 -28.03 -16.71
N PHE A 355 -12.02 -26.77 -16.94
CA PHE A 355 -12.33 -26.10 -18.20
C PHE A 355 -11.05 -25.69 -18.95
N ALA A 356 -10.31 -26.68 -19.39
CA ALA A 356 -9.31 -26.50 -20.43
C ALA A 356 -9.04 -27.88 -21.07
N ASN A 357 -9.89 -28.26 -21.97
CA ASN A 357 -9.52 -29.14 -23.07
C ASN A 357 -10.66 -29.23 -24.06
N GLU A 358 -10.32 -28.92 -25.22
CA GLU A 358 -10.69 -29.43 -26.53
C GLU A 358 -10.82 -28.29 -27.55
N GLU A 359 -9.76 -28.12 -28.31
CA GLU A 359 -9.91 -27.93 -29.74
C GLU A 359 -8.55 -28.06 -30.44
N ALA A 360 -8.52 -28.95 -31.30
CA ALA A 360 -7.98 -28.99 -32.64
C ALA A 360 -6.88 -29.99 -32.88
N ALA A 361 -7.28 -31.14 -33.28
CA ALA A 361 -6.49 -31.98 -34.20
C ALA A 361 -6.96 -31.70 -35.62
N ASN A 362 -6.08 -31.17 -36.47
CA ASN A 362 -6.02 -31.57 -37.86
C ASN A 362 -4.70 -31.24 -38.56
N SER A 363 -4.05 -32.31 -38.92
CA SER A 363 -3.24 -32.56 -40.14
C SER A 363 -2.31 -31.47 -40.66
N SER A 364 -1.01 -31.71 -40.50
CA SER A 364 -0.07 -31.78 -41.64
C SER A 364 1.36 -32.12 -41.17
N ASN A 365 1.99 -33.02 -41.87
CA ASN A 365 3.40 -33.35 -41.98
C ASN A 365 3.99 -34.40 -41.03
N ILE A 366 4.26 -35.56 -41.63
CA ILE A 366 4.93 -36.74 -41.06
C ILE A 366 6.32 -36.38 -40.46
N ASN A 367 7.01 -35.38 -40.98
CA ASN A 367 8.30 -34.92 -40.45
C ASN A 367 8.18 -34.10 -39.16
N GLU A 368 7.13 -33.29 -39.00
CA GLU A 368 6.82 -32.57 -37.74
C GLU A 368 6.40 -33.55 -36.64
N LEU A 369 5.69 -34.61 -36.99
CA LEU A 369 5.29 -35.66 -36.05
C LEU A 369 6.50 -36.44 -35.51
N ALA A 370 7.50 -36.75 -36.34
CA ALA A 370 8.72 -37.44 -35.92
C ALA A 370 9.57 -36.56 -34.98
N GLN A 371 9.71 -35.29 -35.27
CA GLN A 371 10.43 -34.32 -34.44
C GLN A 371 9.68 -34.06 -33.13
N THR A 372 8.35 -33.96 -33.16
CA THR A 372 7.51 -33.80 -31.96
C THR A 372 7.59 -35.02 -31.05
N ASN A 373 7.61 -36.23 -31.60
CA ASN A 373 7.75 -37.46 -30.82
C ASN A 373 9.12 -37.58 -30.14
N GLN A 374 10.21 -37.19 -30.81
CA GLN A 374 11.56 -37.15 -30.21
C GLN A 374 11.66 -36.14 -29.06
N ILE A 375 11.04 -34.98 -29.23
CA ILE A 375 11.01 -33.97 -28.17
C ILE A 375 10.17 -34.44 -26.96
N LEU A 376 9.04 -35.07 -27.19
CA LEU A 376 8.18 -35.63 -26.12
C LEU A 376 8.89 -36.78 -25.38
N GLU A 377 9.59 -37.66 -26.09
CA GLU A 377 10.38 -38.73 -25.48
C GLU A 377 11.52 -38.17 -24.63
N TYR A 378 12.23 -37.17 -25.15
CA TYR A 378 13.26 -36.47 -24.37
C TYR A 378 12.69 -35.81 -23.11
N LEU A 379 11.56 -35.08 -23.21
CA LEU A 379 10.94 -34.40 -22.05
C LEU A 379 10.52 -35.42 -20.97
N ASN A 380 9.92 -36.54 -21.36
CA ASN A 380 9.54 -37.61 -20.45
C ASN A 380 10.74 -38.27 -19.76
N LYS A 381 11.81 -38.50 -20.50
CA LYS A 381 13.06 -39.03 -19.97
C LYS A 381 13.72 -38.03 -19.04
N PHE A 382 13.85 -36.77 -19.47
CA PHE A 382 14.45 -35.70 -18.69
C PHE A 382 13.69 -35.45 -17.38
N LYS A 383 12.33 -35.43 -17.41
CA LYS A 383 11.49 -35.30 -16.23
C LYS A 383 11.83 -36.30 -15.13
N ASN A 384 12.01 -37.59 -15.54
CA ASN A 384 12.24 -38.66 -14.58
C ASN A 384 13.70 -38.69 -14.07
N GLU A 385 14.65 -38.42 -14.94
CA GLU A 385 16.10 -38.55 -14.64
C GLU A 385 16.66 -37.29 -13.98
N SER A 386 16.06 -36.09 -14.19
CA SER A 386 16.60 -34.82 -13.69
C SER A 386 16.22 -34.47 -12.25
N THR A 387 15.31 -35.20 -11.60
CA THR A 387 14.77 -34.87 -10.29
C THR A 387 15.87 -34.67 -9.25
N TYR A 388 16.76 -35.63 -9.07
CA TYR A 388 17.84 -35.57 -8.11
C TYR A 388 18.84 -34.43 -8.42
N THR A 389 19.19 -34.27 -9.70
CA THR A 389 20.10 -33.22 -10.15
C THR A 389 19.48 -31.83 -9.93
N ALA A 390 18.20 -31.68 -10.24
CA ALA A 390 17.45 -30.42 -10.05
C ALA A 390 17.32 -30.05 -8.56
N GLU A 391 17.11 -31.02 -7.67
CA GLU A 391 17.08 -30.77 -6.23
C GLU A 391 18.43 -30.26 -5.69
N ASN A 392 19.55 -30.77 -6.19
CA ASN A 392 20.87 -30.27 -5.79
C ASN A 392 21.19 -28.92 -6.43
N PHE A 393 20.81 -28.72 -7.70
CA PHE A 393 20.89 -27.45 -8.39
C PHE A 393 20.10 -26.35 -7.66
N ALA A 394 18.91 -26.66 -7.16
CA ALA A 394 18.04 -25.77 -6.40
C ALA A 394 18.67 -25.23 -5.10
N LYS A 395 19.57 -26.02 -4.47
CA LYS A 395 20.27 -25.67 -3.20
C LYS A 395 21.40 -24.67 -3.41
N LEU A 396 21.88 -24.48 -4.63
CA LEU A 396 22.91 -23.48 -4.90
C LEU A 396 22.45 -22.09 -4.50
N VAL A 397 23.38 -21.29 -4.01
CA VAL A 397 23.11 -19.92 -3.60
C VAL A 397 23.52 -18.97 -4.73
N THR A 398 22.63 -18.04 -5.06
CA THR A 398 22.87 -17.02 -6.08
C THR A 398 22.62 -15.64 -5.50
N GLN A 399 23.22 -14.63 -6.12
CA GLN A 399 22.98 -13.23 -5.78
C GLN A 399 21.95 -12.63 -6.74
N SER A 400 20.87 -12.06 -6.19
CA SER A 400 19.89 -11.34 -6.97
C SER A 400 20.46 -10.02 -7.52
N SER A 401 19.78 -9.40 -8.49
CA SER A 401 20.17 -8.08 -9.04
C SER A 401 20.23 -6.98 -7.97
N GLY A 402 19.52 -7.13 -6.85
CA GLY A 402 19.59 -6.26 -5.68
C GLY A 402 20.67 -6.64 -4.66
N GLY A 403 21.64 -7.51 -5.00
CA GLY A 403 22.74 -7.92 -4.14
C GLY A 403 22.40 -8.94 -3.05
N ARG A 404 21.11 -9.20 -2.77
CA ARG A 404 20.68 -10.17 -1.75
C ARG A 404 20.96 -11.60 -2.18
N MET A 405 21.56 -12.38 -1.29
CA MET A 405 21.76 -13.82 -1.49
C MET A 405 20.42 -14.56 -1.34
N LYS A 406 20.14 -15.48 -2.26
CA LYS A 406 18.94 -16.33 -2.24
C LYS A 406 19.22 -17.71 -2.80
N PRO A 407 18.45 -18.75 -2.42
CA PRO A 407 18.53 -20.06 -3.05
C PRO A 407 18.21 -19.96 -4.56
N LEU A 408 18.91 -20.75 -5.35
CA LEU A 408 18.69 -20.75 -6.81
C LEU A 408 17.26 -21.18 -7.18
N SER A 409 16.62 -22.02 -6.37
CA SER A 409 15.21 -22.40 -6.52
C SER A 409 14.27 -21.19 -6.54
N SER A 410 14.54 -20.17 -5.70
CA SER A 410 13.74 -18.93 -5.68
C SER A 410 13.91 -18.14 -6.98
N LEU A 411 15.13 -18.08 -7.52
CA LEU A 411 15.41 -17.42 -8.79
C LEU A 411 14.76 -18.19 -9.95
N ASN A 412 14.88 -19.51 -9.98
CA ASN A 412 14.29 -20.37 -11.01
C ASN A 412 12.75 -20.20 -11.05
N MET A 413 12.11 -20.18 -9.88
CA MET A 413 10.66 -19.93 -9.76
C MET A 413 10.28 -18.57 -10.35
N GLU A 414 11.03 -17.51 -10.01
CA GLU A 414 10.78 -16.15 -10.57
C GLU A 414 10.93 -16.13 -12.09
N ILE A 415 11.95 -16.80 -12.63
CA ILE A 415 12.19 -16.87 -14.08
C ILE A 415 11.00 -17.55 -14.77
N ILE A 416 10.62 -18.74 -14.31
CA ILE A 416 9.55 -19.52 -14.93
C ILE A 416 8.19 -18.80 -14.81
N GLN A 417 7.89 -18.20 -13.67
CA GLN A 417 6.66 -17.42 -13.51
C GLN A 417 6.62 -16.18 -14.42
N LYS A 418 7.75 -15.50 -14.62
CA LYS A 418 7.82 -14.37 -15.56
C LYS A 418 7.65 -14.79 -17.00
N LEU A 419 8.24 -15.92 -17.39
CA LEU A 419 8.18 -16.44 -18.77
C LEU A 419 6.81 -17.02 -19.11
N SER A 420 6.29 -17.91 -18.26
CA SER A 420 5.12 -18.74 -18.56
C SER A 420 3.84 -18.30 -17.86
N GLY A 421 3.95 -17.53 -16.77
CA GLY A 421 2.85 -17.22 -15.87
C GLY A 421 2.40 -18.39 -15.01
N LYS A 422 3.16 -19.50 -14.98
CA LYS A 422 2.85 -20.72 -14.21
C LYS A 422 4.05 -21.11 -13.36
N ALA A 423 3.81 -21.84 -12.27
CA ALA A 423 4.88 -22.38 -11.41
C ALA A 423 5.48 -23.70 -11.96
N THR A 424 4.75 -24.40 -12.78
CA THR A 424 5.14 -25.68 -13.38
C THR A 424 4.74 -25.72 -14.85
N LEU A 425 5.55 -26.38 -15.70
CA LEU A 425 5.28 -26.64 -17.12
C LEU A 425 5.73 -28.06 -17.45
N PHE A 426 5.06 -28.70 -18.39
CA PHE A 426 5.38 -30.06 -18.83
C PHE A 426 5.49 -31.05 -17.65
N GLU A 427 4.70 -30.83 -16.61
CA GLU A 427 4.72 -31.58 -15.35
C GLU A 427 6.07 -31.55 -14.59
N MET A 428 6.93 -30.59 -14.87
CA MET A 428 8.21 -30.36 -14.23
C MET A 428 8.16 -29.09 -13.36
N ASN A 429 8.94 -29.07 -12.28
CA ASN A 429 9.10 -27.89 -11.44
C ASN A 429 10.06 -26.86 -12.06
N ALA A 430 10.12 -25.66 -11.49
CA ALA A 430 10.93 -24.57 -12.01
C ALA A 430 12.43 -24.92 -12.07
N ASP A 431 12.94 -25.72 -11.14
CA ASP A 431 14.34 -26.09 -11.08
C ASP A 431 14.70 -27.07 -12.21
N GLN A 432 13.84 -28.03 -12.50
CA GLN A 432 14.00 -28.93 -13.64
C GLN A 432 13.93 -28.17 -14.97
N LEU A 433 12.97 -27.23 -15.11
CA LEU A 433 12.80 -26.43 -16.31
C LEU A 433 14.03 -25.58 -16.62
N VAL A 434 14.53 -24.84 -15.63
CA VAL A 434 15.73 -24.01 -15.82
C VAL A 434 16.96 -24.86 -16.04
N LEU A 435 17.12 -25.97 -15.32
CA LEU A 435 18.21 -26.91 -15.54
C LEU A 435 18.19 -27.44 -16.98
N GLY A 436 17.02 -27.83 -17.50
CA GLY A 436 16.83 -28.29 -18.87
C GLY A 436 17.21 -27.24 -19.91
N MET A 437 16.74 -26.00 -19.73
CA MET A 437 17.05 -24.85 -20.59
C MET A 437 18.56 -24.55 -20.67
N ILE A 438 19.27 -24.68 -19.54
CA ILE A 438 20.72 -24.45 -19.50
C ILE A 438 21.51 -25.61 -20.13
N THR A 439 21.07 -26.84 -19.87
CA THR A 439 21.83 -28.03 -20.30
C THR A 439 21.59 -28.39 -21.79
N ARG A 440 20.39 -28.13 -22.31
CA ARG A 440 20.00 -28.46 -23.70
C ARG A 440 19.19 -27.32 -24.35
N PRO A 441 19.82 -26.13 -24.51
CA PRO A 441 19.15 -24.98 -25.11
C PRO A 441 18.62 -25.23 -26.51
N ASP A 442 19.26 -26.14 -27.26
CA ASP A 442 18.87 -26.58 -28.60
C ASP A 442 17.44 -27.14 -28.63
N ILE A 443 17.07 -27.97 -27.67
CA ILE A 443 15.73 -28.59 -27.59
C ILE A 443 14.71 -27.61 -27.00
N TRP A 444 15.15 -26.85 -25.95
CA TRP A 444 14.25 -25.98 -25.22
C TRP A 444 13.88 -24.68 -25.98
N SER A 445 14.69 -24.27 -27.00
CA SER A 445 14.35 -23.14 -27.86
C SER A 445 13.10 -23.36 -28.71
N ASP A 446 12.80 -24.60 -29.02
CA ASP A 446 11.66 -24.97 -29.86
C ASP A 446 10.36 -25.17 -29.08
N LEU A 447 10.45 -25.13 -27.73
CA LEU A 447 9.31 -25.30 -26.84
C LEU A 447 8.59 -23.97 -26.54
N LYS A 448 7.26 -23.99 -26.60
CA LYS A 448 6.41 -22.82 -26.27
C LYS A 448 6.36 -22.58 -24.77
N VAL A 449 7.39 -21.94 -24.22
CA VAL A 449 7.51 -21.62 -22.79
C VAL A 449 6.99 -20.23 -22.47
N ILE A 450 7.08 -19.28 -23.41
CA ILE A 450 6.78 -17.87 -23.19
C ILE A 450 5.29 -17.60 -23.37
N LYS A 451 4.64 -17.04 -22.33
CA LYS A 451 3.25 -16.59 -22.39
C LYS A 451 3.15 -15.18 -22.95
N ILE A 452 2.60 -15.04 -24.15
CA ILE A 452 2.32 -13.75 -24.78
C ILE A 452 0.94 -13.24 -24.34
N LYS A 453 0.88 -12.09 -23.68
CA LYS A 453 -0.39 -11.49 -23.20
C LYS A 453 -1.07 -10.61 -24.24
N THR A 454 -0.34 -10.10 -25.22
CA THR A 454 -0.85 -9.13 -26.21
C THR A 454 -1.50 -9.84 -27.40
N PRO A 455 -2.79 -9.59 -27.70
CA PRO A 455 -3.49 -10.25 -28.81
C PRO A 455 -2.87 -10.01 -30.19
N LYS A 456 -2.13 -8.89 -30.36
CA LYS A 456 -1.45 -8.54 -31.62
C LYS A 456 -0.18 -9.32 -31.90
N LEU A 457 0.33 -10.08 -30.91
CA LEU A 457 1.55 -10.90 -31.00
C LEU A 457 1.25 -12.39 -30.89
N LYS A 458 0.00 -12.78 -30.77
CA LYS A 458 -0.51 -14.13 -30.93
C LYS A 458 -0.83 -14.35 -32.39
#